data_9ca00307f125df948e9f9c61583df3cb
#
_entry.id   9ca00307f125df948e9f9c61583df3cb
#
_cell.length_a   1.000
_cell.length_b   1.000
_cell.length_c   1.000
_cell.angle_alpha   90.00
_cell.angle_beta   90.00
_cell.angle_gamma   90.00
#
_symmetry.space_group_name_H-M   'P 1'
#
loop_
_entity.id
_entity.type
_entity.pdbx_description
1 polymer ?
#
loop_
_entity_poly.entity_id
_entity_poly.type
_entity_poly.pdbx_seq_one_letter_code
_entity_poly.pdbx_strand_id
1 'polypeptide(L)'
;MDRRRFLASTLAIAASGCGDPRSHRHAVYMLVDTSGTYAQEASKALLIVNYLLGTLQPGDSLAVARVQSRSFSEKDIVAKATFDTRPSQANAQKRAFHDRIDAAFRNVSGSRYTDITGGLIQAAEFLNEGAAGAKTIIIFSDMQEELDKVTVRSFPISLKDIRVIAVNVVKLKTDNVDPRRYLGRLDEWKARVEKAGASEWRVVNDLDHLDRILTRS
;
A
#
# COMPACT_ATOMS: atom_id res chain seq x y z
N MET A 1 19.74 -20.29 -73.16
CA MET A 1 19.35 -19.01 -72.50
C MET A 1 18.52 -19.36 -71.30
N ASP A 2 19.18 -19.59 -70.15
CA ASP A 2 18.55 -20.07 -68.92
C ASP A 2 18.26 -18.89 -68.01
N ARG A 3 16.99 -18.68 -67.70
CA ARG A 3 16.56 -17.70 -66.69
C ARG A 3 16.35 -18.42 -65.32
N ARG A 4 17.38 -18.45 -64.50
CA ARG A 4 17.24 -18.86 -63.10
C ARG A 4 16.59 -17.73 -62.30
N ARG A 5 15.34 -17.92 -61.92
CA ARG A 5 14.63 -17.07 -60.95
C ARG A 5 15.06 -17.46 -59.55
N PHE A 6 15.83 -16.60 -58.87
CA PHE A 6 16.11 -16.66 -57.43
C PHE A 6 14.87 -16.16 -56.69
N LEU A 7 14.17 -17.05 -56.01
CA LEU A 7 13.14 -16.71 -55.02
C LEU A 7 13.87 -16.46 -53.68
N ALA A 8 13.99 -15.21 -53.29
CA ALA A 8 14.43 -14.81 -51.97
C ALA A 8 13.23 -14.92 -51.02
N SER A 9 13.22 -15.99 -50.22
CA SER A 9 12.26 -16.15 -49.09
C SER A 9 12.70 -15.27 -47.94
N THR A 10 12.03 -14.17 -47.75
CA THR A 10 12.16 -13.30 -46.56
C THR A 10 11.50 -14.00 -45.36
N LEU A 11 12.33 -14.57 -44.48
CA LEU A 11 11.90 -15.13 -43.19
C LEU A 11 11.59 -13.96 -42.25
N ALA A 12 10.32 -13.62 -42.07
CA ALA A 12 9.89 -12.66 -41.06
C ALA A 12 9.97 -13.31 -39.69
N ILE A 13 11.03 -12.95 -38.92
CA ILE A 13 11.14 -13.30 -37.53
C ILE A 13 10.13 -12.44 -36.75
N ALA A 14 9.00 -13.03 -36.38
CA ALA A 14 8.09 -12.44 -35.42
C ALA A 14 8.80 -12.45 -34.06
N ALA A 15 9.37 -11.31 -33.64
CA ALA A 15 9.82 -11.08 -32.29
C ALA A 15 8.58 -11.03 -31.39
N SER A 16 8.16 -12.18 -30.85
CA SER A 16 7.23 -12.24 -29.75
C SER A 16 7.90 -11.59 -28.55
N GLY A 17 7.59 -10.32 -28.28
CA GLY A 17 8.00 -9.60 -27.08
C GLY A 17 7.42 -10.32 -25.88
N CYS A 18 8.23 -11.12 -25.18
CA CYS A 18 7.93 -11.55 -23.82
C CYS A 18 7.89 -10.30 -22.96
N GLY A 19 6.69 -9.77 -22.68
CA GLY A 19 6.52 -8.73 -21.69
C GLY A 19 7.10 -9.20 -20.35
N ASP A 20 7.79 -8.32 -19.65
CA ASP A 20 8.36 -8.65 -18.33
C ASP A 20 7.22 -9.05 -17.37
N PRO A 21 7.16 -10.30 -16.87
CA PRO A 21 6.08 -10.75 -15.98
C PRO A 21 6.01 -9.95 -14.68
N ARG A 22 7.07 -9.20 -14.33
CA ARG A 22 7.10 -8.29 -13.17
C ARG A 22 6.20 -7.08 -13.36
N SER A 23 5.94 -6.65 -14.60
CA SER A 23 5.07 -5.51 -14.89
C SER A 23 3.60 -5.74 -14.48
N HIS A 24 3.19 -6.99 -14.31
CA HIS A 24 1.83 -7.37 -13.91
C HIS A 24 1.66 -7.62 -12.41
N ARG A 25 2.76 -7.63 -11.64
CA ARG A 25 2.70 -7.88 -10.20
C ARG A 25 2.23 -6.65 -9.45
N HIS A 26 1.45 -6.88 -8.39
CA HIS A 26 1.08 -5.88 -7.41
C HIS A 26 2.00 -5.96 -6.19
N ALA A 27 2.43 -4.79 -5.70
CA ALA A 27 3.00 -4.65 -4.37
C ALA A 27 2.12 -3.68 -3.56
N VAL A 28 1.65 -4.14 -2.42
CA VAL A 28 0.79 -3.37 -1.52
C VAL A 28 1.51 -3.20 -0.18
N TYR A 29 1.53 -1.97 0.32
CA TYR A 29 1.98 -1.66 1.68
C TYR A 29 0.82 -1.03 2.46
N MET A 30 0.39 -1.68 3.53
CA MET A 30 -0.69 -1.18 4.36
C MET A 30 -0.15 -0.62 5.68
N LEU A 31 -0.40 0.66 5.92
CA LEU A 31 -0.16 1.36 7.17
C LEU A 31 -1.42 1.29 8.01
N VAL A 32 -1.31 0.79 9.23
CA VAL A 32 -2.43 0.70 10.18
C VAL A 32 -2.15 1.58 11.38
N ASP A 33 -2.96 2.60 11.55
CA ASP A 33 -2.90 3.46 12.71
C ASP A 33 -3.31 2.69 13.96
N THR A 34 -2.46 2.73 14.97
CA THR A 34 -2.69 2.10 16.26
C THR A 34 -2.67 3.13 17.39
N SER A 35 -2.81 4.42 17.07
CA SER A 35 -2.85 5.49 18.06
C SER A 35 -4.16 5.51 18.83
N GLY A 36 -4.10 5.86 20.10
CA GLY A 36 -5.21 6.21 20.99
C GLY A 36 -6.53 5.49 20.74
N THR A 37 -7.54 6.23 20.32
CA THR A 37 -8.89 5.73 20.05
C THR A 37 -8.99 4.89 18.78
N TYR A 38 -8.03 5.03 17.84
CA TYR A 38 -8.07 4.30 16.57
C TYR A 38 -7.70 2.82 16.71
N ALA A 39 -7.04 2.43 17.81
CA ALA A 39 -6.80 1.02 18.14
C ALA A 39 -8.08 0.18 18.20
N GLN A 40 -9.23 0.80 18.49
CA GLN A 40 -10.54 0.11 18.50
C GLN A 40 -11.02 -0.27 17.09
N GLU A 41 -10.48 0.35 16.05
CA GLU A 41 -10.81 0.08 14.65
C GLU A 41 -10.00 -1.11 14.07
N ALA A 42 -9.12 -1.74 14.85
CA ALA A 42 -8.24 -2.82 14.40
C ALA A 42 -8.98 -3.99 13.70
N SER A 43 -10.21 -4.30 14.13
CA SER A 43 -11.04 -5.31 13.49
C SER A 43 -11.39 -4.98 12.02
N LYS A 44 -11.60 -3.69 11.73
CA LYS A 44 -11.85 -3.23 10.35
C LYS A 44 -10.57 -3.31 9.50
N ALA A 45 -9.40 -3.03 10.10
CA ALA A 45 -8.13 -3.22 9.40
C ALA A 45 -7.92 -4.70 9.00
N LEU A 46 -8.30 -5.65 9.88
CA LEU A 46 -8.26 -7.08 9.57
C LEU A 46 -9.16 -7.46 8.39
N LEU A 47 -10.33 -6.84 8.23
CA LEU A 47 -11.20 -7.09 7.06
C LEU A 47 -10.48 -6.70 5.76
N ILE A 48 -9.77 -5.56 5.76
CA ILE A 48 -9.01 -5.10 4.59
C ILE A 48 -7.85 -6.06 4.30
N VAL A 49 -7.10 -6.48 5.32
CA VAL A 49 -6.01 -7.46 5.15
C VAL A 49 -6.55 -8.77 4.57
N ASN A 50 -7.68 -9.27 5.05
CA ASN A 50 -8.31 -10.49 4.54
C ASN A 50 -8.73 -10.35 3.07
N TYR A 51 -9.31 -9.20 2.72
CA TYR A 51 -9.62 -8.88 1.33
C TYR A 51 -8.36 -8.87 0.45
N LEU A 52 -7.28 -8.21 0.89
CA LEU A 52 -6.02 -8.18 0.16
C LEU A 52 -5.44 -9.58 -0.03
N LEU A 53 -5.39 -10.41 1.02
CA LEU A 53 -4.91 -11.78 0.95
C LEU A 53 -5.76 -12.65 0.01
N GLY A 54 -7.07 -12.40 -0.09
CA GLY A 54 -7.98 -13.07 -1.02
C GLY A 54 -7.78 -12.65 -2.48
N THR A 55 -7.39 -11.38 -2.71
CA THR A 55 -7.36 -10.77 -4.05
C THR A 55 -5.98 -10.81 -4.70
N LEU A 56 -4.91 -10.62 -3.92
CA LEU A 56 -3.54 -10.66 -4.42
C LEU A 56 -3.21 -12.03 -5.02
N GLN A 57 -2.48 -12.01 -6.13
CA GLN A 57 -2.14 -13.21 -6.90
C GLN A 57 -0.77 -13.80 -6.46
N PRO A 58 -0.47 -15.05 -6.80
CA PRO A 58 0.89 -15.59 -6.68
C PRO A 58 1.91 -14.67 -7.38
N GLY A 59 2.99 -14.34 -6.69
CA GLY A 59 4.01 -13.40 -7.16
C GLY A 59 3.80 -11.94 -6.69
N ASP A 60 2.63 -11.60 -6.15
CA ASP A 60 2.37 -10.28 -5.56
C ASP A 60 3.04 -10.14 -4.18
N SER A 61 3.17 -8.90 -3.72
CA SER A 61 3.78 -8.58 -2.42
C SER A 61 2.80 -7.85 -1.51
N LEU A 62 2.84 -8.18 -0.23
CA LEU A 62 2.10 -7.48 0.81
C LEU A 62 3.00 -7.20 2.01
N ALA A 63 2.96 -5.98 2.51
CA ALA A 63 3.48 -5.62 3.81
C ALA A 63 2.40 -4.92 4.63
N VAL A 64 2.39 -5.17 5.93
CA VAL A 64 1.51 -4.48 6.88
C VAL A 64 2.37 -3.97 8.02
N ALA A 65 2.28 -2.67 8.28
CA ALA A 65 3.01 -2.00 9.35
C ALA A 65 2.07 -1.17 10.22
N ARG A 66 2.45 -0.97 11.48
CA ARG A 66 1.76 -0.08 12.41
C ARG A 66 2.29 1.33 12.26
N VAL A 67 1.39 2.31 12.31
CA VAL A 67 1.76 3.71 12.47
C VAL A 67 1.81 4.02 13.96
N GLN A 68 2.98 4.42 14.43
CA GLN A 68 3.26 4.75 15.82
C GLN A 68 4.14 6.00 15.92
N SER A 69 4.70 6.25 17.10
CA SER A 69 5.73 7.26 17.26
C SER A 69 6.99 6.87 16.47
N ARG A 70 7.43 7.71 15.55
CA ARG A 70 8.62 7.48 14.70
C ARG A 70 8.51 6.23 13.82
N SER A 71 7.47 6.17 13.01
CA SER A 71 7.12 5.02 12.13
C SER A 71 8.11 4.73 10.99
N PHE A 72 9.29 5.34 10.98
CA PHE A 72 10.37 5.01 10.06
C PHE A 72 11.30 3.97 10.69
N SER A 73 10.75 2.76 10.93
CA SER A 73 11.49 1.65 11.52
C SER A 73 10.96 0.30 11.05
N GLU A 74 11.84 -0.62 10.68
CA GLU A 74 11.44 -2.01 10.35
C GLU A 74 10.73 -2.73 11.50
N LYS A 75 10.90 -2.26 12.74
CA LYS A 75 10.21 -2.82 13.92
C LYS A 75 8.69 -2.63 13.86
N ASP A 76 8.23 -1.64 13.10
CA ASP A 76 6.81 -1.36 12.93
C ASP A 76 6.16 -2.27 11.90
N ILE A 77 6.97 -2.95 11.06
CA ILE A 77 6.47 -3.93 10.10
C ILE A 77 6.03 -5.19 10.84
N VAL A 78 4.74 -5.44 10.87
CA VAL A 78 4.14 -6.62 11.49
C VAL A 78 4.40 -7.87 10.66
N ALA A 79 4.18 -7.77 9.34
CA ALA A 79 4.45 -8.83 8.39
C ALA A 79 4.78 -8.24 7.01
N LYS A 80 5.72 -8.88 6.30
CA LYS A 80 6.01 -8.61 4.90
C LYS A 80 6.29 -9.91 4.16
N ALA A 81 5.76 -10.06 2.94
CA ALA A 81 5.98 -11.22 2.09
C ALA A 81 5.82 -10.86 0.61
N THR A 82 6.65 -11.48 -0.22
CA THR A 82 6.35 -11.70 -1.64
C THR A 82 5.89 -13.14 -1.78
N PHE A 83 4.65 -13.33 -2.22
CA PHE A 83 4.06 -14.65 -2.34
C PHE A 83 4.70 -15.44 -3.47
N ASP A 84 4.95 -16.72 -3.23
CA ASP A 84 5.53 -17.63 -4.25
C ASP A 84 4.65 -17.62 -5.51
N THR A 85 5.26 -17.84 -6.67
CA THR A 85 4.53 -17.94 -7.94
C THR A 85 3.72 -19.24 -8.07
N ARG A 86 4.02 -20.24 -7.26
CA ARG A 86 3.26 -21.50 -7.19
C ARG A 86 2.05 -21.33 -6.27
N PRO A 87 0.80 -21.52 -6.78
CA PRO A 87 -0.42 -21.22 -6.03
C PRO A 87 -0.52 -21.90 -4.65
N SER A 88 -0.10 -23.16 -4.54
CA SER A 88 -0.15 -23.90 -3.26
C SER A 88 0.75 -23.27 -2.19
N GLN A 89 1.96 -22.85 -2.57
CA GLN A 89 2.91 -22.19 -1.68
C GLN A 89 2.44 -20.78 -1.32
N ALA A 90 1.96 -20.02 -2.31
CA ALA A 90 1.38 -18.71 -2.07
C ALA A 90 0.23 -18.78 -1.05
N ASN A 91 -0.67 -19.76 -1.20
CA ASN A 91 -1.79 -19.94 -0.25
C ASN A 91 -1.32 -20.33 1.15
N ALA A 92 -0.27 -21.13 1.30
CA ALA A 92 0.32 -21.44 2.60
C ALA A 92 0.95 -20.18 3.24
N GLN A 93 1.68 -19.39 2.45
CA GLN A 93 2.28 -18.15 2.90
C GLN A 93 1.21 -17.10 3.31
N LYS A 94 0.11 -17.00 2.56
CA LYS A 94 -1.02 -16.10 2.89
C LYS A 94 -1.67 -16.47 4.21
N ARG A 95 -1.87 -17.76 4.49
CA ARG A 95 -2.39 -18.21 5.79
C ARG A 95 -1.44 -17.85 6.93
N ALA A 96 -0.16 -18.13 6.80
CA ALA A 96 0.84 -17.78 7.80
C ALA A 96 0.94 -16.24 8.02
N PHE A 97 0.78 -15.48 6.95
CA PHE A 97 0.72 -14.02 7.00
C PHE A 97 -0.51 -13.54 7.80
N HIS A 98 -1.69 -14.09 7.48
CA HIS A 98 -2.93 -13.81 8.21
C HIS A 98 -2.78 -14.07 9.71
N ASP A 99 -2.30 -15.27 10.09
CA ASP A 99 -2.16 -15.66 11.50
C ASP A 99 -1.22 -14.72 12.26
N ARG A 100 -0.16 -14.27 11.59
CA ARG A 100 0.78 -13.29 12.17
C ARG A 100 0.13 -11.93 12.40
N ILE A 101 -0.66 -11.44 11.42
CA ILE A 101 -1.38 -10.18 11.55
C ILE A 101 -2.44 -10.27 12.65
N ASP A 102 -3.25 -11.33 12.66
CA ASP A 102 -4.29 -11.56 13.66
C ASP A 102 -3.71 -11.57 15.08
N ALA A 103 -2.62 -12.31 15.30
CA ALA A 103 -1.93 -12.33 16.58
C ALA A 103 -1.42 -10.95 17.02
N ALA A 104 -0.88 -10.16 16.09
CA ALA A 104 -0.34 -8.83 16.38
C ALA A 104 -1.43 -7.81 16.70
N PHE A 105 -2.61 -7.91 16.06
CA PHE A 105 -3.70 -6.94 16.26
C PHE A 105 -4.66 -7.32 17.39
N ARG A 106 -4.60 -8.52 17.96
CA ARG A 106 -5.38 -8.89 19.16
C ARG A 106 -4.98 -8.11 20.41
N ASN A 107 -3.73 -7.69 20.51
CA ASN A 107 -3.15 -7.04 21.68
C ASN A 107 -2.46 -5.72 21.31
N VAL A 108 -3.18 -4.84 20.61
CA VAL A 108 -2.63 -3.53 20.24
C VAL A 108 -2.66 -2.62 21.46
N SER A 109 -1.48 -2.20 21.91
CA SER A 109 -1.34 -1.07 22.83
C SER A 109 -1.33 0.22 22.02
N GLY A 110 -2.22 1.15 22.34
CA GLY A 110 -2.29 2.43 21.64
C GLY A 110 -0.99 3.24 21.72
N SER A 111 -0.53 3.79 20.61
CA SER A 111 0.57 4.75 20.57
C SER A 111 0.09 6.15 20.96
N ARG A 112 0.97 6.93 21.59
CA ARG A 112 0.70 8.34 21.95
C ARG A 112 0.81 9.27 20.75
N TYR A 113 1.65 8.93 19.77
CA TYR A 113 1.94 9.75 18.60
C TYR A 113 1.66 8.95 17.34
N THR A 114 1.36 9.66 16.26
CA THR A 114 1.00 9.11 14.95
C THR A 114 1.91 9.71 13.89
N ASP A 115 2.85 8.92 13.37
CA ASP A 115 3.83 9.33 12.39
C ASP A 115 3.51 8.75 11.01
N ILE A 116 2.48 9.29 10.35
CA ILE A 116 2.04 8.85 9.01
C ILE A 116 3.13 9.11 7.97
N THR A 117 3.79 10.28 8.07
CA THR A 117 4.87 10.65 7.15
C THR A 117 6.03 9.64 7.17
N GLY A 118 6.45 9.20 8.37
CA GLY A 118 7.47 8.15 8.49
C GLY A 118 7.04 6.83 7.90
N GLY A 119 5.79 6.44 8.14
CA GLY A 119 5.21 5.25 7.53
C GLY A 119 5.19 5.32 6.00
N LEU A 120 4.85 6.48 5.40
CA LEU A 120 4.87 6.69 3.95
C LEU A 120 6.27 6.54 3.37
N ILE A 121 7.30 7.06 4.04
CA ILE A 121 8.69 6.92 3.59
C ILE A 121 9.10 5.45 3.59
N GLN A 122 8.84 4.72 4.67
CA GLN A 122 9.13 3.29 4.79
C GLN A 122 8.37 2.47 3.73
N ALA A 123 7.10 2.80 3.51
CA ALA A 123 6.27 2.15 2.49
C ALA A 123 6.84 2.37 1.09
N ALA A 124 7.27 3.60 0.77
CA ALA A 124 7.86 3.92 -0.52
C ALA A 124 9.18 3.18 -0.76
N GLU A 125 10.03 3.05 0.26
CA GLU A 125 11.27 2.27 0.19
C GLU A 125 10.97 0.81 -0.14
N PHE A 126 10.10 0.15 0.65
CA PHE A 126 9.70 -1.23 0.41
C PHE A 126 9.15 -1.45 -1.01
N LEU A 127 8.25 -0.56 -1.48
CA LEU A 127 7.64 -0.69 -2.79
C LEU A 127 8.63 -0.45 -3.93
N ASN A 128 9.68 0.35 -3.71
CA ASN A 128 10.70 0.65 -4.72
C ASN A 128 11.84 -0.37 -4.75
N GLU A 129 12.06 -1.12 -3.67
CA GLU A 129 12.99 -2.27 -3.68
C GLU A 129 12.47 -3.40 -4.58
N GLY A 130 11.15 -3.56 -4.69
CA GLY A 130 10.52 -4.57 -5.53
C GLY A 130 10.38 -4.14 -6.98
N ALA A 131 10.30 -5.13 -7.89
CA ALA A 131 10.10 -4.91 -9.33
C ALA A 131 8.60 -5.00 -9.72
N ALA A 132 7.67 -4.66 -8.83
CA ALA A 132 6.24 -4.68 -9.14
C ALA A 132 5.86 -3.53 -10.08
N GLY A 133 5.01 -3.81 -11.08
CA GLY A 133 4.51 -2.81 -12.01
C GLY A 133 3.37 -1.96 -11.45
N ALA A 134 2.66 -2.47 -10.44
CA ALA A 134 1.63 -1.72 -9.73
C ALA A 134 1.98 -1.61 -8.24
N LYS A 135 2.04 -0.39 -7.72
CA LYS A 135 2.44 -0.09 -6.34
C LYS A 135 1.33 0.67 -5.64
N THR A 136 0.93 0.20 -4.46
CA THR A 136 -0.16 0.83 -3.71
C THR A 136 0.20 0.93 -2.23
N ILE A 137 0.04 2.12 -1.66
CA ILE A 137 0.03 2.35 -0.21
C ILE A 137 -1.42 2.50 0.23
N ILE A 138 -1.81 1.75 1.25
CA ILE A 138 -3.08 1.88 1.93
C ILE A 138 -2.81 2.46 3.31
N ILE A 139 -3.51 3.54 3.67
CA ILE A 139 -3.39 4.18 4.99
C ILE A 139 -4.72 4.00 5.71
N PHE A 140 -4.75 3.13 6.69
CA PHE A 140 -5.89 2.92 7.58
C PHE A 140 -5.72 3.80 8.81
N SER A 141 -6.27 5.03 8.78
CA SER A 141 -6.08 6.07 9.81
C SER A 141 -7.16 7.14 9.68
N ASP A 142 -7.41 7.90 10.75
CA ASP A 142 -8.17 9.15 10.70
C ASP A 142 -7.40 10.32 10.05
N MET A 143 -6.16 10.05 9.62
CA MET A 143 -5.25 10.99 8.99
C MET A 143 -4.82 12.16 9.89
N GLN A 144 -4.99 12.04 11.20
CA GLN A 144 -4.45 12.99 12.17
C GLN A 144 -3.00 12.63 12.48
N GLU A 145 -2.05 13.39 11.95
CA GLU A 145 -0.63 13.20 12.26
C GLU A 145 -0.27 13.97 13.52
N GLU A 146 0.31 13.28 14.50
CA GLU A 146 0.85 13.87 15.72
C GLU A 146 2.28 13.41 15.92
N LEU A 147 3.24 14.32 15.70
CA LEU A 147 4.66 14.01 15.82
C LEU A 147 5.19 14.33 17.21
N ASP A 148 6.10 13.51 17.69
CA ASP A 148 6.94 13.79 18.84
C ASP A 148 7.83 15.00 18.54
N LYS A 149 8.05 15.87 19.54
CA LYS A 149 8.88 17.10 19.43
C LYS A 149 10.32 16.85 18.99
N VAL A 150 10.81 15.62 19.12
CA VAL A 150 12.18 15.21 18.76
C VAL A 150 12.23 14.69 17.31
N THR A 151 11.09 14.49 16.66
CA THR A 151 11.07 13.96 15.29
C THR A 151 11.46 15.06 14.30
N VAL A 152 12.72 15.02 13.86
CA VAL A 152 13.23 15.87 12.78
C VAL A 152 13.42 15.01 11.54
N ARG A 153 12.81 15.41 10.42
CA ARG A 153 12.99 14.75 9.11
C ARG A 153 13.67 15.67 8.14
N SER A 154 14.79 15.20 7.60
CA SER A 154 15.60 15.94 6.62
C SER A 154 15.43 15.45 5.19
N PHE A 155 14.68 14.35 4.96
CA PHE A 155 14.53 13.79 3.62
C PHE A 155 13.08 13.90 3.11
N PRO A 156 12.92 14.21 1.82
CA PRO A 156 11.60 14.36 1.22
C PRO A 156 10.93 12.98 1.02
N ILE A 157 9.59 12.97 1.06
CA ILE A 157 8.82 11.81 0.62
C ILE A 157 8.89 11.76 -0.91
N SER A 158 9.17 10.58 -1.47
CA SER A 158 9.07 10.31 -2.91
C SER A 158 8.09 9.17 -3.16
N LEU A 159 6.95 9.51 -3.76
CA LEU A 159 5.85 8.57 -4.04
C LEU A 159 5.65 8.35 -5.55
N LYS A 160 6.70 8.57 -6.33
CA LYS A 160 6.61 8.43 -7.79
C LYS A 160 6.09 7.04 -8.17
N ASP A 161 5.08 7.01 -9.05
CA ASP A 161 4.41 5.81 -9.57
C ASP A 161 3.70 4.96 -8.49
N ILE A 162 3.46 5.53 -7.30
CA ILE A 162 2.75 4.88 -6.20
C ILE A 162 1.35 5.48 -6.06
N ARG A 163 0.35 4.63 -5.93
CA ARG A 163 -1.02 5.01 -5.56
C ARG A 163 -1.12 5.08 -4.05
N VAL A 164 -1.78 6.11 -3.53
CA VAL A 164 -2.01 6.28 -2.09
C VAL A 164 -3.51 6.33 -1.82
N ILE A 165 -3.99 5.43 -0.99
CA ILE A 165 -5.41 5.28 -0.66
C ILE A 165 -5.58 5.39 0.84
N ALA A 166 -6.23 6.44 1.32
CA ALA A 166 -6.64 6.57 2.71
C ALA A 166 -7.98 5.85 2.91
N VAL A 167 -8.05 4.99 3.93
CA VAL A 167 -9.20 4.12 4.17
C VAL A 167 -9.73 4.30 5.59
N ASN A 168 -11.05 4.30 5.73
CA ASN A 168 -11.76 4.47 7.02
C ASN A 168 -11.35 5.77 7.74
N VAL A 169 -11.26 6.87 6.99
CA VAL A 169 -10.93 8.17 7.57
C VAL A 169 -12.15 8.69 8.35
N VAL A 170 -12.18 8.40 9.65
CA VAL A 170 -13.28 8.80 10.53
C VAL A 170 -13.16 10.27 10.93
N LYS A 171 -14.31 10.89 11.22
CA LYS A 171 -14.35 12.22 11.80
C LYS A 171 -13.92 12.19 13.26
N LEU A 172 -13.05 13.12 13.63
CA LEU A 172 -12.68 13.34 15.02
C LEU A 172 -13.80 14.05 15.79
N LYS A 173 -13.78 13.99 17.10
CA LYS A 173 -14.73 14.73 17.94
C LYS A 173 -14.69 16.25 17.66
N THR A 174 -13.50 16.78 17.36
CA THR A 174 -13.29 18.18 16.98
C THR A 174 -13.89 18.54 15.61
N ASP A 175 -14.00 17.59 14.70
CA ASP A 175 -14.60 17.79 13.37
C ASP A 175 -16.13 17.92 13.46
N ASN A 176 -16.76 17.41 14.53
CA ASN A 176 -18.20 17.61 14.77
C ASN A 176 -18.52 19.06 15.17
N VAL A 177 -17.54 19.78 15.72
CA VAL A 177 -17.67 21.20 16.06
C VAL A 177 -17.43 22.09 14.83
N ASP A 178 -16.45 21.72 14.00
CA ASP A 178 -16.15 22.41 12.74
C ASP A 178 -15.82 21.39 11.63
N PRO A 179 -16.83 21.05 10.79
CA PRO A 179 -16.67 20.09 9.70
C PRO A 179 -15.56 20.46 8.67
N ARG A 180 -15.19 21.74 8.58
CA ARG A 180 -14.12 22.21 7.67
C ARG A 180 -12.76 21.63 8.07
N ARG A 181 -12.55 21.30 9.33
CA ARG A 181 -11.31 20.66 9.81
C ARG A 181 -11.09 19.29 9.17
N TYR A 182 -12.15 18.49 9.05
CA TYR A 182 -12.09 17.20 8.37
C TYR A 182 -11.68 17.35 6.89
N LEU A 183 -12.36 18.23 6.17
CA LEU A 183 -12.06 18.48 4.77
C LEU A 183 -10.65 19.06 4.58
N GLY A 184 -10.27 20.05 5.40
CA GLY A 184 -8.94 20.65 5.37
C GLY A 184 -7.82 19.64 5.59
N ARG A 185 -8.01 18.69 6.53
CA ARG A 185 -7.05 17.60 6.77
C ARG A 185 -6.88 16.71 5.54
N LEU A 186 -7.98 16.35 4.87
CA LEU A 186 -7.91 15.55 3.63
C LEU A 186 -7.25 16.32 2.48
N ASP A 187 -7.54 17.61 2.34
CA ASP A 187 -6.95 18.48 1.31
C ASP A 187 -5.45 18.67 1.53
N GLU A 188 -5.01 18.84 2.79
CA GLU A 188 -3.59 18.93 3.15
C GLU A 188 -2.85 17.63 2.79
N TRP A 189 -3.40 16.46 3.13
CA TRP A 189 -2.80 15.18 2.77
C TRP A 189 -2.75 14.97 1.27
N LYS A 190 -3.84 15.31 0.56
CA LYS A 190 -3.88 15.28 -0.90
C LYS A 190 -2.73 16.10 -1.49
N ALA A 191 -2.61 17.36 -1.08
CA ALA A 191 -1.56 18.25 -1.59
C ALA A 191 -0.15 17.71 -1.30
N ARG A 192 0.09 17.16 -0.10
CA ARG A 192 1.38 16.56 0.28
C ARG A 192 1.72 15.34 -0.56
N VAL A 193 0.77 14.44 -0.77
CA VAL A 193 0.93 13.18 -1.50
C VAL A 193 1.13 13.46 -3.00
N GLU A 194 0.36 14.37 -3.58
CA GLU A 194 0.51 14.81 -4.98
C GLU A 194 1.86 15.50 -5.20
N LYS A 195 2.27 16.39 -4.28
CA LYS A 195 3.60 17.05 -4.33
C LYS A 195 4.74 16.04 -4.24
N ALA A 196 4.54 14.93 -3.54
CA ALA A 196 5.50 13.83 -3.45
C ALA A 196 5.55 12.95 -4.73
N GLY A 197 4.71 13.22 -5.72
CA GLY A 197 4.70 12.54 -7.02
C GLY A 197 3.84 11.29 -7.08
N ALA A 198 2.91 11.09 -6.15
CA ALA A 198 1.98 9.96 -6.20
C ALA A 198 1.16 9.96 -7.50
N SER A 199 0.94 8.78 -8.06
CA SER A 199 0.15 8.62 -9.28
C SER A 199 -1.36 8.77 -9.04
N GLU A 200 -1.80 8.58 -7.79
CA GLU A 200 -3.20 8.72 -7.39
C GLU A 200 -3.29 8.99 -5.89
N TRP A 201 -4.23 9.87 -5.49
CA TRP A 201 -4.74 9.99 -4.14
C TRP A 201 -6.22 9.67 -4.11
N ARG A 202 -6.65 8.79 -3.21
CA ARG A 202 -8.06 8.43 -3.05
C ARG A 202 -8.41 8.26 -1.58
N VAL A 203 -9.66 8.57 -1.22
CA VAL A 203 -10.23 8.31 0.11
C VAL A 203 -11.38 7.32 -0.06
N VAL A 204 -11.35 6.22 0.70
CA VAL A 204 -12.37 5.16 0.69
C VAL A 204 -12.85 4.92 2.12
N ASN A 205 -14.03 5.45 2.46
CA ASN A 205 -14.62 5.29 3.79
C ASN A 205 -15.68 4.19 3.85
N ASP A 206 -16.15 3.73 2.69
CA ASP A 206 -17.11 2.65 2.56
C ASP A 206 -16.35 1.31 2.41
N LEU A 207 -16.33 0.54 3.49
CA LEU A 207 -15.65 -0.77 3.54
C LEU A 207 -16.48 -1.89 2.89
N ASP A 208 -17.74 -1.65 2.53
CA ASP A 208 -18.57 -2.62 1.80
C ASP A 208 -18.11 -2.76 0.34
N HIS A 209 -17.29 -1.80 -0.13
CA HIS A 209 -16.74 -1.75 -1.48
C HIS A 209 -15.20 -1.81 -1.49
N LEU A 210 -14.64 -2.82 -0.83
CA LEU A 210 -13.18 -3.03 -0.77
C LEU A 210 -12.55 -3.30 -2.15
N ASP A 211 -13.34 -3.77 -3.13
CA ASP A 211 -12.92 -3.92 -4.53
C ASP A 211 -12.35 -2.60 -5.10
N ARG A 212 -12.86 -1.45 -4.64
CA ARG A 212 -12.38 -0.13 -5.05
C ARG A 212 -10.96 0.18 -4.60
N ILE A 213 -10.43 -0.54 -3.60
CA ILE A 213 -9.08 -0.31 -3.08
C ILE A 213 -8.02 -0.71 -4.13
N LEU A 214 -8.21 -1.84 -4.82
CA LEU A 214 -7.24 -2.35 -5.80
C LEU A 214 -7.59 -2.01 -7.25
N THR A 215 -8.84 -1.64 -7.57
CA THR A 215 -9.21 -1.23 -8.92
C THR A 215 -8.58 0.10 -9.29
N ARG A 216 -8.07 0.20 -10.51
CA ARG A 216 -7.63 1.48 -11.09
C ARG A 216 -8.86 2.29 -11.50
N SER A 217 -8.81 3.59 -11.30
CA SER A 217 -9.81 4.54 -11.81
C SER A 217 -9.71 4.65 -13.32
#